data_d0e75690fa580e62142383e40e30f663
#
_entry.id   d0e75690fa580e62142383e40e30f663
#
_cell.length_a   1.000
_cell.length_b   1.000
_cell.length_c   1.000
_cell.angle_alpha   90.00
_cell.angle_beta   90.00
_cell.angle_gamma   90.00
#
_symmetry.space_group_name_H-M   'P 1'
#
loop_
_entity.id
_entity.type
_entity.pdbx_description
1 polymer ?
#
loop_
_entity_poly.entity_id
_entity_poly.type
_entity_poly.pdbx_seq_one_letter_code
_entity_poly.pdbx_strand_id
1 'polypeptide(L)'
;MNMQAIDVIAPPLPTSLEDTGIGMVMLRDIFLKNVFRRNLSTVATISEAICLTPQLTQDLIEIAREQRLLETMGNRDGGGTSEMVYELTENGKARALDALAQSEYYGAIPVPLETYKAQTNRQSVRNINISKQQLSDAMGHLIMPNGLLDQLGPAINSGKSILMYGPPGNGKSSISNGIRRA
;
A
#
# COMPACT_ATOMS: atom_id res chain seq x y z
N MET A 1 27.56 -0.47 -12.53
CA MET A 1 27.21 0.97 -12.49
C MET A 1 25.92 1.08 -11.72
N ASN A 2 25.95 1.74 -10.55
CA ASN A 2 24.85 1.76 -9.61
C ASN A 2 23.63 2.44 -10.25
N MET A 3 22.56 1.67 -10.48
CA MET A 3 21.23 2.24 -10.48
C MET A 3 21.11 2.98 -9.12
N GLN A 4 21.10 4.31 -9.15
CA GLN A 4 20.56 5.04 -8.03
C GLN A 4 19.09 4.60 -7.95
N ALA A 5 18.83 3.60 -7.08
CA ALA A 5 17.48 3.38 -6.61
C ALA A 5 17.00 4.77 -6.17
N ILE A 6 15.94 5.26 -6.78
CA ILE A 6 15.25 6.44 -6.27
C ILE A 6 14.94 6.04 -4.84
N ASP A 7 15.66 6.62 -3.90
CA ASP A 7 15.48 6.34 -2.48
C ASP A 7 14.14 6.97 -2.10
N VAL A 8 13.09 6.19 -2.35
CA VAL A 8 11.72 6.60 -2.06
C VAL A 8 11.58 6.52 -0.55
N ILE A 9 11.92 7.64 0.12
CA ILE A 9 11.73 7.77 1.55
C ILE A 9 10.26 7.49 1.85
N ALA A 10 10.01 6.38 2.54
CA ALA A 10 8.67 6.04 2.99
C ALA A 10 8.18 7.11 4.00
N PRO A 11 6.87 7.38 4.06
CA PRO A 11 6.32 8.21 5.12
C PRO A 11 6.70 7.66 6.49
N PRO A 12 6.93 8.52 7.50
CA PRO A 12 7.21 8.05 8.85
C PRO A 12 6.04 7.20 9.37
N LEU A 13 6.36 6.14 10.12
CA LEU A 13 5.34 5.34 10.78
C LEU A 13 4.67 6.17 11.89
N PRO A 14 3.34 6.13 12.02
CA PRO A 14 2.64 6.79 13.12
C PRO A 14 3.06 6.16 14.46
N THR A 15 3.25 6.99 15.46
CA THR A 15 3.58 6.60 16.84
C THR A 15 2.39 6.70 17.78
N SER A 16 1.35 7.44 17.38
CA SER A 16 0.06 7.55 18.07
C SER A 16 -1.09 7.44 17.08
N LEU A 17 -2.32 7.26 17.57
CA LEU A 17 -3.51 7.23 16.72
C LEU A 17 -3.76 8.60 16.07
N GLU A 18 -3.42 9.69 16.75
CA GLU A 18 -3.50 11.05 16.19
C GLU A 18 -2.53 11.24 15.03
N ASP A 19 -1.31 10.68 15.11
CA ASP A 19 -0.30 10.77 14.04
C ASP A 19 -0.76 10.14 12.72
N THR A 20 -1.75 9.25 12.77
CA THR A 20 -2.35 8.71 11.53
C THR A 20 -3.02 9.80 10.69
N GLY A 21 -3.38 10.94 11.30
CA GLY A 21 -4.14 12.02 10.66
C GLY A 21 -5.56 11.64 10.26
N ILE A 22 -6.06 10.50 10.74
CA ILE A 22 -7.41 9.98 10.45
C ILE A 22 -8.28 10.15 11.69
N GLY A 23 -9.50 10.66 11.51
CA GLY A 23 -10.43 10.85 12.62
C GLY A 23 -10.78 9.53 13.33
N MET A 24 -10.85 9.57 14.66
CA MET A 24 -11.06 8.40 15.52
C MET A 24 -12.31 7.58 15.14
N VAL A 25 -13.39 8.22 14.71
CA VAL A 25 -14.60 7.51 14.25
C VAL A 25 -14.28 6.64 13.03
N MET A 26 -13.54 7.15 12.06
CA MET A 26 -13.16 6.41 10.87
C MET A 26 -12.19 5.27 11.21
N LEU A 27 -11.19 5.52 12.08
CA LEU A 27 -10.27 4.48 12.55
C LEU A 27 -11.03 3.32 13.19
N ARG A 28 -11.91 3.63 14.14
CA ARG A 28 -12.75 2.65 14.82
C ARG A 28 -13.65 1.89 13.83
N ASP A 29 -14.31 2.59 12.93
CA ASP A 29 -15.26 1.97 12.01
C ASP A 29 -14.55 1.03 11.01
N ILE A 30 -13.37 1.41 10.49
CA ILE A 30 -12.56 0.52 9.65
C ILE A 30 -12.05 -0.68 10.46
N PHE A 31 -11.60 -0.48 11.69
CA PHE A 31 -11.19 -1.55 12.61
C PHE A 31 -12.33 -2.56 12.82
N LEU A 32 -13.52 -2.09 13.24
CA LEU A 32 -14.67 -2.96 13.49
C LEU A 32 -15.11 -3.72 12.23
N LYS A 33 -15.11 -3.08 11.07
CA LYS A 33 -15.43 -3.71 9.78
C LYS A 33 -14.44 -4.84 9.44
N ASN A 34 -13.14 -4.65 9.70
CA ASN A 34 -12.13 -5.70 9.48
C ASN A 34 -12.36 -6.89 10.42
N VAL A 35 -12.55 -6.63 11.73
CA VAL A 35 -12.81 -7.68 12.71
C VAL A 35 -14.06 -8.47 12.31
N PHE A 36 -15.14 -7.78 11.93
CA PHE A 36 -16.40 -8.41 11.52
C PHE A 36 -16.28 -9.21 10.23
N ARG A 37 -15.76 -8.62 9.16
CA ARG A 37 -15.73 -9.23 7.83
C ARG A 37 -14.74 -10.37 7.69
N ARG A 38 -13.62 -10.27 8.38
CA ARG A 38 -12.54 -11.27 8.31
C ARG A 38 -12.51 -12.21 9.51
N ASN A 39 -13.42 -12.03 10.47
CA ASN A 39 -13.48 -12.80 11.71
C ASN A 39 -12.13 -12.84 12.45
N LEU A 40 -11.51 -11.65 12.59
CA LEU A 40 -10.21 -11.50 13.23
C LEU A 40 -10.38 -11.48 14.74
N SER A 41 -9.42 -12.07 15.45
CA SER A 41 -9.56 -12.25 16.90
C SER A 41 -8.31 -11.92 17.71
N THR A 42 -7.15 -11.70 17.08
CA THR A 42 -5.90 -11.43 17.80
C THR A 42 -5.27 -10.12 17.35
N VAL A 43 -4.44 -9.51 18.21
CA VAL A 43 -3.72 -8.27 17.88
C VAL A 43 -2.91 -8.43 16.60
N ALA A 44 -2.21 -9.55 16.44
CA ALA A 44 -1.36 -9.81 15.27
C ALA A 44 -2.17 -9.84 13.97
N THR A 45 -3.26 -10.60 13.93
CA THR A 45 -4.10 -10.70 12.72
C THR A 45 -4.82 -9.41 12.39
N ILE A 46 -5.25 -8.65 13.40
CA ILE A 46 -5.88 -7.35 13.22
C ILE A 46 -4.86 -6.33 12.72
N SER A 47 -3.69 -6.24 13.35
CA SER A 47 -2.58 -5.36 12.97
C SER A 47 -2.19 -5.54 11.49
N GLU A 48 -2.02 -6.78 11.07
CA GLU A 48 -1.75 -7.10 9.66
C GLU A 48 -2.87 -6.62 8.72
N ALA A 49 -4.12 -6.85 9.11
CA ALA A 49 -5.29 -6.52 8.28
C ALA A 49 -5.49 -5.02 8.09
N ILE A 50 -5.24 -4.22 9.14
CA ILE A 50 -5.41 -2.76 9.09
C ILE A 50 -4.12 -1.99 8.79
N CYS A 51 -2.98 -2.71 8.68
CA CYS A 51 -1.64 -2.14 8.41
C CYS A 51 -1.22 -1.07 9.43
N LEU A 52 -1.51 -1.30 10.71
CA LEU A 52 -0.99 -0.52 11.83
C LEU A 52 -0.02 -1.35 12.66
N THR A 53 0.80 -0.66 13.46
CA THR A 53 1.68 -1.35 14.42
C THR A 53 0.85 -2.11 15.46
N PRO A 54 1.37 -3.22 16.05
CA PRO A 54 0.67 -3.93 17.12
C PRO A 54 0.31 -3.04 18.31
N GLN A 55 1.15 -2.06 18.64
CA GLN A 55 0.89 -1.11 19.72
C GLN A 55 -0.36 -0.25 19.43
N LEU A 56 -0.43 0.39 18.25
CA LEU A 56 -1.59 1.20 17.87
C LEU A 56 -2.86 0.34 17.69
N THR A 57 -2.69 -0.90 17.28
CA THR A 57 -3.80 -1.85 17.20
C THR A 57 -4.32 -2.18 18.59
N GLN A 58 -3.44 -2.34 19.57
CA GLN A 58 -3.82 -2.55 20.96
C GLN A 58 -4.57 -1.35 21.53
N ASP A 59 -4.12 -0.13 21.24
CA ASP A 59 -4.79 1.12 21.65
C ASP A 59 -6.23 1.18 21.07
N LEU A 60 -6.42 0.79 19.79
CA LEU A 60 -7.76 0.71 19.17
C LEU A 60 -8.63 -0.37 19.82
N ILE A 61 -8.06 -1.51 20.19
CA ILE A 61 -8.76 -2.58 20.89
C ILE A 61 -9.23 -2.07 22.25
N GLU A 62 -8.40 -1.36 23.00
CA GLU A 62 -8.76 -0.82 24.31
C GLU A 62 -9.89 0.18 24.23
N ILE A 63 -9.81 1.12 23.27
CA ILE A 63 -10.89 2.08 22.99
C ILE A 63 -12.20 1.36 22.63
N ALA A 64 -12.14 0.33 21.80
CA ALA A 64 -13.32 -0.45 21.42
C ALA A 64 -13.91 -1.22 22.62
N ARG A 65 -13.08 -1.71 23.53
CA ARG A 65 -13.50 -2.37 24.77
C ARG A 65 -14.15 -1.38 25.74
N GLU A 66 -13.57 -0.21 25.94
CA GLU A 66 -14.17 0.86 26.76
C GLU A 66 -15.55 1.26 26.25
N GLN A 67 -15.73 1.28 24.93
CA GLN A 67 -17.02 1.54 24.28
C GLN A 67 -17.95 0.32 24.25
N ARG A 68 -17.56 -0.82 24.84
CA ARG A 68 -18.30 -2.09 24.86
C ARG A 68 -18.65 -2.61 23.46
N LEU A 69 -17.77 -2.37 22.48
CA LEU A 69 -17.88 -2.89 21.12
C LEU A 69 -17.11 -4.18 20.93
N LEU A 70 -16.13 -4.43 21.81
CA LEU A 70 -15.26 -5.62 21.81
C LEU A 70 -15.18 -6.18 23.23
N GLU A 71 -15.08 -7.50 23.34
CA GLU A 71 -14.85 -8.20 24.59
C GLU A 71 -13.68 -9.18 24.48
N THR A 72 -13.09 -9.52 25.62
CA THR A 72 -11.99 -10.46 25.71
C THR A 72 -12.52 -11.86 26.01
N MET A 73 -12.18 -12.85 25.17
CA MET A 73 -12.63 -14.24 25.31
C MET A 73 -11.64 -15.12 26.08
N GLY A 74 -10.49 -14.58 26.48
CA GLY A 74 -9.43 -15.31 27.18
C GLY A 74 -8.20 -15.52 26.31
N ASN A 75 -7.31 -16.40 26.77
CA ASN A 75 -6.07 -16.70 26.07
C ASN A 75 -6.22 -17.94 25.18
N ARG A 76 -5.72 -17.87 23.97
CA ARG A 76 -5.58 -19.02 23.10
C ARG A 76 -4.20 -19.64 23.36
N ASP A 77 -4.17 -20.82 23.95
CA ASP A 77 -2.94 -21.59 24.09
C ASP A 77 -2.57 -22.22 22.74
N GLY A 78 -1.60 -21.64 22.06
CA GLY A 78 -1.07 -22.15 20.80
C GLY A 78 0.46 -22.10 20.81
N GLY A 79 1.12 -23.22 21.05
CA GLY A 79 2.55 -23.36 20.73
C GLY A 79 3.53 -22.47 21.49
N GLY A 80 3.28 -22.13 22.76
CA GLY A 80 4.26 -21.47 23.63
C GLY A 80 4.10 -19.96 23.82
N THR A 81 3.19 -19.30 23.11
CA THR A 81 2.80 -17.90 23.35
C THR A 81 1.30 -17.83 23.62
N SER A 82 0.93 -17.35 24.82
CA SER A 82 -0.46 -17.08 25.18
C SER A 82 -0.90 -15.78 24.49
N GLU A 83 -1.80 -15.87 23.51
CA GLU A 83 -2.30 -14.72 22.76
C GLU A 83 -3.74 -14.41 23.17
N MET A 84 -4.00 -13.15 23.55
CA MET A 84 -5.32 -12.69 23.95
C MET A 84 -6.27 -12.71 22.74
N VAL A 85 -7.45 -13.29 22.94
CA VAL A 85 -8.50 -13.38 21.89
C VAL A 85 -9.61 -12.39 22.19
N TYR A 86 -10.05 -11.69 21.16
CA TYR A 86 -11.09 -10.68 21.20
C TYR A 86 -12.26 -11.06 20.28
N GLU A 87 -13.47 -10.70 20.67
CA GLU A 87 -14.66 -10.89 19.86
C GLU A 87 -15.55 -9.64 19.90
N LEU A 88 -16.28 -9.38 18.81
CA LEU A 88 -17.26 -8.29 18.79
C LEU A 88 -18.46 -8.64 19.65
N THR A 89 -18.86 -7.70 20.50
CA THR A 89 -20.16 -7.75 21.18
C THR A 89 -21.30 -7.58 20.18
N GLU A 90 -22.54 -7.79 20.59
CA GLU A 90 -23.70 -7.50 19.74
C GLU A 90 -23.76 -6.02 19.30
N ASN A 91 -23.37 -5.09 20.19
CA ASN A 91 -23.24 -3.67 19.87
C ASN A 91 -22.10 -3.44 18.86
N GLY A 92 -20.98 -4.14 18.99
CA GLY A 92 -19.87 -4.08 18.03
C GLY A 92 -20.27 -4.58 16.66
N LYS A 93 -21.01 -5.69 16.58
CA LYS A 93 -21.54 -6.24 15.32
C LYS A 93 -22.53 -5.25 14.66
N ALA A 94 -23.47 -4.72 15.43
CA ALA A 94 -24.42 -3.70 14.94
C ALA A 94 -23.67 -2.47 14.39
N ARG A 95 -22.68 -1.95 15.14
CA ARG A 95 -21.87 -0.80 14.68
C ARG A 95 -21.07 -1.10 13.44
N ALA A 96 -20.49 -2.30 13.31
CA ALA A 96 -19.76 -2.72 12.11
C ALA A 96 -20.69 -2.78 10.88
N LEU A 97 -21.92 -3.28 11.04
CA LEU A 97 -22.93 -3.33 9.97
C LEU A 97 -23.37 -1.93 9.55
N ASP A 98 -23.62 -1.02 10.49
CA ASP A 98 -23.94 0.38 10.19
C ASP A 98 -22.79 1.06 9.42
N ALA A 99 -21.55 0.84 9.84
CA ALA A 99 -20.38 1.38 9.17
C ALA A 99 -20.19 0.78 7.76
N LEU A 100 -20.52 -0.50 7.54
CA LEU A 100 -20.51 -1.14 6.23
C LEU A 100 -21.62 -0.60 5.32
N ALA A 101 -22.78 -0.27 5.85
CA ALA A 101 -23.86 0.37 5.08
C ALA A 101 -23.48 1.78 4.59
N GLN A 102 -22.64 2.52 5.34
CA GLN A 102 -22.14 3.83 4.93
C GLN A 102 -21.01 3.73 3.92
N SER A 103 -20.10 2.75 4.07
CA SER A 103 -18.97 2.51 3.20
C SER A 103 -18.54 1.06 3.27
N GLU A 104 -18.54 0.37 2.15
CA GLU A 104 -18.14 -1.04 2.06
C GLU A 104 -16.62 -1.26 2.26
N TYR A 105 -15.83 -0.19 2.23
CA TYR A 105 -14.38 -0.31 2.39
C TYR A 105 -14.01 -0.88 3.76
N TYR A 106 -13.24 -1.95 3.75
CA TYR A 106 -12.50 -2.50 4.89
C TYR A 106 -11.12 -2.98 4.41
N GLY A 107 -10.11 -2.86 5.25
CA GLY A 107 -8.71 -3.16 4.89
C GLY A 107 -7.76 -2.24 5.65
N ALA A 108 -6.64 -1.88 5.02
CA ALA A 108 -5.66 -0.99 5.61
C ALA A 108 -6.26 0.36 6.03
N ILE A 109 -5.79 0.91 7.14
CA ILE A 109 -6.13 2.28 7.52
C ILE A 109 -5.62 3.22 6.42
N PRO A 110 -6.47 4.12 5.89
CA PRO A 110 -6.04 5.07 4.87
C PRO A 110 -5.03 6.07 5.42
N VAL A 111 -4.25 6.68 4.53
CA VAL A 111 -3.37 7.81 4.86
C VAL A 111 -4.05 9.13 4.50
N PRO A 112 -3.70 10.25 5.17
CA PRO A 112 -4.19 11.57 4.80
C PRO A 112 -3.89 11.92 3.35
N LEU A 113 -4.80 12.64 2.69
CA LEU A 113 -4.68 13.00 1.28
C LEU A 113 -3.37 13.75 0.96
N GLU A 114 -2.94 14.62 1.87
CA GLU A 114 -1.72 15.40 1.67
C GLU A 114 -0.48 14.51 1.72
N THR A 115 -0.43 13.55 2.65
CA THR A 115 0.64 12.54 2.73
C THR A 115 0.67 11.68 1.46
N TYR A 116 -0.50 11.24 0.99
CA TYR A 116 -0.63 10.50 -0.26
C TYR A 116 -0.13 11.30 -1.47
N LYS A 117 -0.56 12.58 -1.61
CA LYS A 117 -0.10 13.47 -2.68
C LYS A 117 1.40 13.69 -2.64
N ALA A 118 1.96 13.96 -1.45
CA ALA A 118 3.39 14.17 -1.28
C ALA A 118 4.18 12.93 -1.72
N GLN A 119 3.74 11.74 -1.33
CA GLN A 119 4.38 10.48 -1.72
C GLN A 119 4.26 10.22 -3.22
N THR A 120 3.08 10.43 -3.80
CA THR A 120 2.87 10.27 -5.25
C THR A 120 3.74 11.23 -6.06
N ASN A 121 3.89 12.48 -5.61
CA ASN A 121 4.76 13.45 -6.26
C ASN A 121 6.24 13.06 -6.18
N ARG A 122 6.70 12.50 -5.05
CA ARG A 122 8.07 11.96 -4.91
C ARG A 122 8.35 10.80 -5.86
N GLN A 123 7.34 9.96 -6.12
CA GLN A 123 7.43 8.81 -7.02
C GLN A 123 7.12 9.16 -8.48
N SER A 124 6.85 10.43 -8.77
CA SER A 124 6.45 10.84 -10.11
C SER A 124 7.60 10.68 -11.11
N VAL A 125 7.37 9.91 -12.14
CA VAL A 125 8.31 9.74 -13.27
C VAL A 125 8.33 10.95 -14.22
N ARG A 126 7.45 11.94 -14.00
CA ARG A 126 7.36 13.13 -14.90
C ARG A 126 8.59 14.01 -14.87
N ASN A 127 9.37 13.94 -13.78
CA ASN A 127 10.59 14.74 -13.60
C ASN A 127 11.87 13.96 -13.96
N ILE A 128 11.72 12.71 -14.44
CA ILE A 128 12.85 11.89 -14.87
C ILE A 128 13.10 12.17 -16.34
N ASN A 129 14.31 12.63 -16.65
CA ASN A 129 14.79 12.78 -18.01
C ASN A 129 15.87 11.74 -18.29
N ILE A 130 15.56 10.82 -19.19
CA ILE A 130 16.50 9.78 -19.62
C ILE A 130 17.26 10.30 -20.83
N SER A 131 18.59 10.36 -20.72
CA SER A 131 19.47 10.70 -21.84
C SER A 131 19.55 9.57 -22.86
N LYS A 132 19.91 9.90 -24.12
CA LYS A 132 20.14 8.90 -25.16
C LYS A 132 21.22 7.89 -24.75
N GLN A 133 22.24 8.33 -24.02
CA GLN A 133 23.32 7.48 -23.56
C GLN A 133 22.81 6.44 -22.53
N GLN A 134 22.06 6.87 -21.52
CA GLN A 134 21.47 5.98 -20.51
C GLN A 134 20.56 4.92 -21.17
N LEU A 135 19.73 5.36 -22.12
CA LEU A 135 18.86 4.44 -22.86
C LEU A 135 19.67 3.45 -23.71
N SER A 136 20.73 3.90 -24.37
CA SER A 136 21.63 3.05 -25.15
C SER A 136 22.32 2.02 -24.25
N ASP A 137 22.82 2.42 -23.08
CA ASP A 137 23.50 1.55 -22.14
C ASP A 137 22.53 0.48 -21.57
N ALA A 138 21.32 0.88 -21.22
CA ALA A 138 20.28 -0.03 -20.73
C ALA A 138 19.85 -1.07 -21.77
N MET A 139 19.93 -0.72 -23.04
CA MET A 139 19.54 -1.57 -24.18
C MET A 139 20.72 -2.18 -24.93
N GLY A 140 21.97 -2.00 -24.47
CA GLY A 140 23.18 -2.46 -25.13
C GLY A 140 23.26 -3.97 -25.39
N HIS A 141 22.43 -4.76 -24.73
CA HIS A 141 22.29 -6.21 -24.95
C HIS A 141 21.31 -6.55 -26.11
N LEU A 142 20.62 -5.58 -26.66
CA LEU A 142 19.66 -5.76 -27.75
C LEU A 142 20.24 -5.25 -29.08
N ILE A 143 19.98 -6.01 -30.15
CA ILE A 143 20.25 -5.56 -31.52
C ILE A 143 19.00 -4.80 -31.98
N MET A 144 19.11 -3.49 -32.13
CA MET A 144 17.98 -2.62 -32.49
C MET A 144 18.18 -1.98 -33.85
N PRO A 145 17.08 -1.70 -34.57
CA PRO A 145 17.13 -0.91 -35.81
C PRO A 145 17.70 0.48 -35.56
N ASN A 146 18.41 1.02 -36.54
CA ASN A 146 18.88 2.41 -36.51
C ASN A 146 17.71 3.40 -36.34
N GLY A 147 17.86 4.39 -35.46
CA GLY A 147 16.85 5.41 -35.20
C GLY A 147 15.75 5.04 -34.20
N LEU A 148 15.65 3.78 -33.74
CA LEU A 148 14.65 3.41 -32.75
C LEU A 148 14.86 4.13 -31.41
N LEU A 149 16.11 4.28 -30.96
CA LEU A 149 16.47 5.04 -29.75
C LEU A 149 16.06 6.51 -29.85
N ASP A 150 16.17 7.09 -31.06
CA ASP A 150 15.78 8.49 -31.30
C ASP A 150 14.27 8.71 -31.24
N GLN A 151 13.48 7.66 -31.45
CA GLN A 151 12.03 7.68 -31.28
C GLN A 151 11.63 7.37 -29.84
N LEU A 152 12.31 6.40 -29.19
CA LEU A 152 11.99 5.97 -27.83
C LEU A 152 12.33 7.04 -26.78
N GLY A 153 13.46 7.75 -26.91
CA GLY A 153 13.89 8.76 -25.96
C GLY A 153 12.84 9.83 -25.71
N PRO A 154 12.40 10.58 -26.75
CA PRO A 154 11.33 11.57 -26.60
C PRO A 154 10.00 10.98 -26.12
N ALA A 155 9.64 9.76 -26.56
CA ALA A 155 8.42 9.10 -26.14
C ALA A 155 8.45 8.81 -24.63
N ILE A 156 9.55 8.30 -24.10
CA ILE A 156 9.73 8.01 -22.67
C ILE A 156 9.71 9.32 -21.86
N ASN A 157 10.49 10.32 -22.29
CA ASN A 157 10.59 11.60 -21.60
C ASN A 157 9.28 12.44 -21.67
N SER A 158 8.34 12.06 -22.54
CA SER A 158 7.02 12.69 -22.57
C SER A 158 6.18 12.37 -21.33
N GLY A 159 6.52 11.32 -20.56
CA GLY A 159 5.75 10.87 -19.42
C GLY A 159 4.35 10.35 -19.74
N LYS A 160 4.07 10.10 -21.02
CA LYS A 160 2.77 9.58 -21.52
C LYS A 160 2.82 8.07 -21.73
N SER A 161 1.65 7.46 -21.80
CA SER A 161 1.55 6.04 -22.15
C SER A 161 2.09 5.76 -23.55
N ILE A 162 2.93 4.72 -23.68
CA ILE A 162 3.52 4.29 -24.96
C ILE A 162 2.84 2.99 -25.37
N LEU A 163 2.28 2.97 -26.59
CA LEU A 163 1.74 1.76 -27.20
C LEU A 163 2.76 1.19 -28.19
N MET A 164 3.27 0.00 -27.91
CA MET A 164 4.12 -0.77 -28.84
C MET A 164 3.33 -1.89 -29.48
N TYR A 165 3.23 -1.91 -30.80
CA TYR A 165 2.51 -2.93 -31.56
C TYR A 165 3.38 -3.52 -32.69
N GLY A 166 2.99 -4.69 -33.19
CA GLY A 166 3.69 -5.38 -34.26
C GLY A 166 3.62 -6.91 -34.09
N PRO A 167 4.10 -7.69 -35.08
CA PRO A 167 4.10 -9.15 -35.05
C PRO A 167 4.80 -9.72 -33.82
N PRO A 168 4.48 -10.95 -33.38
CA PRO A 168 5.20 -11.64 -32.32
C PRO A 168 6.67 -11.86 -32.74
N GLY A 169 7.56 -11.95 -31.74
CA GLY A 169 9.00 -12.17 -31.96
C GLY A 169 9.84 -10.91 -32.23
N ASN A 170 9.25 -9.72 -32.42
CA ASN A 170 9.98 -8.49 -32.72
C ASN A 170 10.55 -7.74 -31.50
N GLY A 171 10.79 -8.42 -30.38
CA GLY A 171 11.50 -7.84 -29.25
C GLY A 171 10.74 -6.79 -28.43
N LYS A 172 9.39 -6.63 -28.60
CA LYS A 172 8.61 -5.63 -27.85
C LYS A 172 8.78 -5.73 -26.33
N SER A 173 8.71 -6.94 -25.79
CA SER A 173 8.91 -7.20 -24.36
C SER A 173 10.34 -6.92 -23.91
N SER A 174 11.32 -7.20 -24.76
CA SER A 174 12.74 -6.91 -24.49
C SER A 174 12.99 -5.40 -24.44
N ILE A 175 12.37 -4.64 -25.36
CA ILE A 175 12.44 -3.18 -25.36
C ILE A 175 11.76 -2.61 -24.08
N SER A 176 10.57 -3.09 -23.72
CA SER A 176 9.88 -2.69 -22.48
C SER A 176 10.73 -2.95 -21.23
N ASN A 177 11.41 -4.10 -21.17
CA ASN A 177 12.34 -4.42 -20.08
C ASN A 177 13.59 -3.53 -20.10
N GLY A 178 14.08 -3.15 -21.29
CA GLY A 178 15.18 -2.19 -21.43
C GLY A 178 14.81 -0.80 -20.91
N ILE A 179 13.62 -0.30 -21.27
CA ILE A 179 13.08 0.98 -20.76
C ILE A 179 13.01 0.98 -19.23
N ARG A 180 12.57 -0.13 -18.63
CA ARG A 180 12.50 -0.25 -17.17
C ARG A 180 13.86 -0.17 -16.47
N ARG A 181 14.94 -0.48 -17.18
CA ARG A 181 16.33 -0.49 -16.66
C ARG A 181 17.06 0.85 -16.87
N ALA A 182 16.56 1.69 -17.76
CA ALA A 182 17.09 3.01 -18.05
C ALA A 182 16.69 4.02 -16.96
#